data_9f25342d0e71fba83c9ce605a311f3f2
#
_entry.id   9f25342d0e71fba83c9ce605a311f3f2
#
_cell.length_a   1.000
_cell.length_b   1.000
_cell.length_c   1.000
_cell.angle_alpha   90.00
_cell.angle_beta   90.00
_cell.angle_gamma   90.00
#
_symmetry.space_group_name_H-M   'P 1'
#
loop_
_entity.id
_entity.type
_entity.pdbx_description
1 polymer ?
#
loop_
_entity_poly.entity_id
_entity_poly.type
_entity_poly.pdbx_seq_one_letter_code
_entity_poly.pdbx_strand_id
1 'polypeptide(L)'
;MGVSYQRLGLIAGGGELPVHVAAAAQSEGRLGCVIALDGFADPSRFAKATPCGIARIGAMFKALHEARCDAICFAGIVARPDFSKLKPDMKGVSLLPKVLSAAARGDDALLRAVIAIFE
;
A
#
# COMPACT_ATOMS: atom_id res chain seq x y z
N MET A 1 -9.65 -23.19 11.39
CA MET A 1 -9.32 -22.59 10.10
C MET A 1 -8.09 -21.71 10.25
N GLY A 2 -7.07 -22.02 9.52
CA GLY A 2 -5.82 -21.28 9.58
C GLY A 2 -5.82 -20.05 8.68
N VAL A 3 -5.03 -19.07 9.06
CA VAL A 3 -4.73 -17.93 8.21
C VAL A 3 -3.59 -18.33 7.28
N SER A 4 -3.71 -18.01 5.99
CA SER A 4 -2.75 -18.46 4.98
C SER A 4 -1.44 -17.69 4.97
N TYR A 5 -1.31 -16.63 5.75
CA TYR A 5 -0.11 -15.80 5.80
C TYR A 5 0.52 -15.79 7.20
N GLN A 6 1.83 -15.52 7.25
CA GLN A 6 2.58 -15.38 8.50
C GLN A 6 2.84 -13.93 8.86
N ARG A 7 3.15 -13.08 7.89
CA ARG A 7 3.45 -11.67 8.12
C ARG A 7 2.76 -10.81 7.07
N LEU A 8 1.90 -9.92 7.56
CA LEU A 8 1.10 -9.03 6.71
C LEU A 8 1.81 -7.70 6.51
N GLY A 9 1.90 -7.26 5.27
CA GLY A 9 2.24 -5.90 4.93
C GLY A 9 0.96 -5.13 4.63
N LEU A 10 0.69 -4.08 5.38
CA LEU A 10 -0.49 -3.25 5.19
C LEU A 10 -0.13 -1.98 4.45
N ILE A 11 -0.76 -1.75 3.32
CA ILE A 11 -0.66 -0.48 2.60
C ILE A 11 -1.90 0.31 2.96
N ALA A 12 -1.70 1.35 3.78
CA ALA A 12 -2.78 2.07 4.46
C ALA A 12 -3.11 3.38 3.78
N GLY A 13 -4.37 3.52 3.39
CA GLY A 13 -4.97 4.81 3.02
C GLY A 13 -5.62 5.49 4.21
N GLY A 14 -6.57 6.38 3.96
CA GLY A 14 -7.26 7.12 5.01
C GLY A 14 -8.39 6.35 5.67
N GLY A 15 -8.91 6.92 6.75
CA GLY A 15 -10.05 6.38 7.47
C GLY A 15 -9.69 5.39 8.56
N GLU A 16 -10.69 4.72 9.09
CA GLU A 16 -10.56 3.85 10.25
C GLU A 16 -10.18 2.41 9.90
N LEU A 17 -10.57 1.93 8.72
CA LEU A 17 -10.37 0.53 8.36
C LEU A 17 -8.91 0.07 8.46
N PRO A 18 -7.91 0.81 7.94
CA PRO A 18 -6.54 0.35 8.06
C PRO A 18 -6.07 0.27 9.51
N VAL A 19 -6.56 1.15 10.38
CA VAL A 19 -6.22 1.10 11.81
C VAL A 19 -6.74 -0.19 12.44
N HIS A 20 -7.97 -0.58 12.10
CA HIS A 20 -8.55 -1.83 12.61
C HIS A 20 -7.84 -3.06 12.06
N VAL A 21 -7.47 -3.05 10.77
CA VAL A 21 -6.73 -4.15 10.16
C VAL A 21 -5.36 -4.33 10.82
N ALA A 22 -4.65 -3.21 11.04
CA ALA A 22 -3.35 -3.25 11.71
C ALA A 22 -3.46 -3.80 13.12
N ALA A 23 -4.47 -3.34 13.88
CA ALA A 23 -4.67 -3.80 15.24
C ALA A 23 -4.99 -5.31 15.29
N ALA A 24 -5.82 -5.78 14.39
CA ALA A 24 -6.17 -7.21 14.32
C ALA A 24 -4.95 -8.06 13.98
N ALA A 25 -4.18 -7.67 12.97
CA ALA A 25 -2.97 -8.41 12.59
C ALA A 25 -1.93 -8.39 13.71
N GLN A 26 -1.77 -7.27 14.39
CA GLN A 26 -0.83 -7.15 15.49
C GLN A 26 -1.23 -8.03 16.69
N SER A 27 -2.51 -8.10 16.98
CA SER A 27 -2.98 -8.95 18.09
C SER A 27 -2.72 -10.43 17.85
N GLU A 28 -2.60 -10.84 16.57
CA GLU A 28 -2.26 -12.21 16.20
C GLU A 28 -0.76 -12.41 16.00
N GLY A 29 0.04 -11.37 16.20
CA GLY A 29 1.49 -11.44 15.98
C GLY A 29 1.87 -11.55 14.51
N ARG A 30 1.01 -11.14 13.60
CA ARG A 30 1.20 -11.31 12.15
C ARG A 30 1.44 -10.01 11.39
N LEU A 31 1.52 -8.87 12.08
CA LEU A 31 1.77 -7.60 11.41
C LEU A 31 3.24 -7.46 11.10
N GLY A 32 3.60 -7.45 9.80
CA GLY A 32 4.97 -7.27 9.34
C GLY A 32 5.35 -5.79 9.27
N CYS A 33 4.60 -5.02 8.51
CA CYS A 33 4.82 -3.58 8.41
C CYS A 33 3.55 -2.85 8.02
N VAL A 34 3.54 -1.55 8.27
CA VAL A 34 2.48 -0.65 7.79
C VAL A 34 3.14 0.41 6.92
N ILE A 35 2.67 0.55 5.70
CA ILE A 35 3.08 1.62 4.80
C ILE A 35 1.95 2.63 4.78
N ALA A 36 2.19 3.81 5.37
CA ALA A 36 1.20 4.87 5.43
C ALA A 36 1.34 5.77 4.20
N LEU A 37 0.34 5.77 3.33
CA LEU A 37 0.40 6.55 2.09
C LEU A 37 0.31 8.04 2.40
N ASP A 38 1.31 8.78 1.96
CA ASP A 38 1.39 10.24 2.17
C ASP A 38 0.16 10.94 1.61
N GLY A 39 -0.42 11.83 2.42
CA GLY A 39 -1.61 12.57 2.04
C GLY A 39 -2.93 11.84 2.27
N PHE A 40 -2.89 10.57 2.62
CA PHE A 40 -4.10 9.77 2.85
C PHE A 40 -4.15 9.20 4.26
N ALA A 41 -3.11 8.50 4.69
CA ALA A 41 -3.03 7.91 6.01
C ALA A 41 -2.32 8.83 6.99
N ASP A 42 -2.74 8.78 8.25
CA ASP A 42 -2.03 9.44 9.34
C ASP A 42 -1.12 8.42 10.02
N PRO A 43 0.21 8.52 9.85
CA PRO A 43 1.13 7.54 10.42
C PRO A 43 1.07 7.46 11.94
N SER A 44 0.65 8.55 12.60
CA SER A 44 0.57 8.57 14.07
C SER A 44 -0.51 7.67 14.64
N ARG A 45 -1.43 7.20 13.81
CA ARG A 45 -2.51 6.30 14.23
C ARG A 45 -2.07 4.83 14.31
N PHE A 46 -0.83 4.55 13.93
CA PHE A 46 -0.27 3.20 14.00
C PHE A 46 0.89 3.20 14.99
N ALA A 47 1.11 2.07 15.64
CA ALA A 47 2.22 1.93 16.58
C ALA A 47 3.57 2.16 15.88
N LYS A 48 3.68 1.69 14.64
CA LYS A 48 4.87 1.89 13.82
C LYS A 48 4.45 1.86 12.35
N ALA A 49 4.68 2.93 11.64
CA ALA A 49 4.35 3.00 10.22
C ALA A 49 5.46 3.71 9.46
N THR A 50 5.64 3.30 8.21
CA THR A 50 6.59 3.92 7.30
C THR A 50 5.81 4.81 6.34
N PRO A 51 5.96 6.13 6.40
CA PRO A 51 5.33 7.02 5.42
C PRO A 51 5.94 6.80 4.04
N CYS A 52 5.12 6.81 3.01
CA CYS A 52 5.60 6.60 1.65
C CYS A 52 4.67 7.27 0.65
N GLY A 53 5.25 7.93 -0.34
CA GLY A 53 4.47 8.50 -1.45
C GLY A 53 3.85 7.41 -2.30
N ILE A 54 2.66 7.67 -2.83
CA ILE A 54 1.87 6.67 -3.56
C ILE A 54 2.58 6.15 -4.83
N ALA A 55 3.46 6.94 -5.42
CA ALA A 55 4.18 6.55 -6.63
C ALA A 55 5.57 5.96 -6.36
N ARG A 56 5.96 5.84 -5.10
CA ARG A 56 7.28 5.32 -4.72
C ARG A 56 7.23 3.81 -4.53
N ILE A 57 6.96 3.12 -5.60
CA ILE A 57 6.72 1.66 -5.60
C ILE A 57 7.95 0.88 -5.15
N GLY A 58 9.15 1.31 -5.57
CA GLY A 58 10.38 0.63 -5.14
C GLY A 58 10.60 0.72 -3.65
N ALA A 59 10.28 1.86 -3.03
CA ALA A 59 10.36 2.03 -1.59
C ALA A 59 9.36 1.12 -0.86
N MET A 60 8.17 0.95 -1.41
CA MET A 60 7.17 0.03 -0.86
C MET A 60 7.66 -1.42 -0.91
N PHE A 61 8.19 -1.84 -2.05
CA PHE A 61 8.74 -3.20 -2.19
C PHE A 61 9.88 -3.43 -1.21
N LYS A 62 10.77 -2.44 -1.04
CA LYS A 62 11.87 -2.54 -0.10
C LYS A 62 11.37 -2.73 1.33
N ALA A 63 10.39 -1.92 1.74
CA ALA A 63 9.83 -2.02 3.09
C ALA A 63 9.17 -3.38 3.33
N LEU A 64 8.40 -3.86 2.36
CA LEU A 64 7.73 -5.17 2.45
C LEU A 64 8.76 -6.31 2.53
N HIS A 65 9.82 -6.22 1.73
CA HIS A 65 10.86 -7.23 1.70
C HIS A 65 11.66 -7.25 3.01
N GLU A 66 12.05 -6.08 3.51
CA GLU A 66 12.78 -5.98 4.77
C GLU A 66 11.97 -6.51 5.96
N ALA A 67 10.66 -6.31 5.93
CA ALA A 67 9.75 -6.82 6.96
C ALA A 67 9.38 -8.30 6.75
N ARG A 68 9.86 -8.91 5.68
CA ARG A 68 9.60 -10.32 5.34
C ARG A 68 8.10 -10.63 5.24
N CYS A 69 7.36 -9.72 4.62
CA CYS A 69 5.92 -9.92 4.44
C CYS A 69 5.66 -10.97 3.37
N ASP A 70 4.76 -11.89 3.65
CA ASP A 70 4.32 -12.90 2.70
C ASP A 70 2.90 -12.67 2.20
N ALA A 71 2.26 -11.61 2.69
CA ALA A 71 0.95 -11.18 2.21
C ALA A 71 0.84 -9.67 2.28
N ILE A 72 0.04 -9.09 1.41
CA ILE A 72 -0.18 -7.64 1.34
C ILE A 72 -1.67 -7.37 1.39
N CYS A 73 -2.05 -6.40 2.19
CA CYS A 73 -3.43 -5.92 2.26
C CYS A 73 -3.46 -4.44 1.94
N PHE A 74 -4.36 -4.06 1.05
CA PHE A 74 -4.68 -2.67 0.78
C PHE A 74 -5.93 -2.32 1.55
N ALA A 75 -5.87 -1.33 2.42
CA ALA A 75 -7.03 -0.91 3.19
C ALA A 75 -7.07 0.60 3.32
N GLY A 76 -8.26 1.14 3.36
CA GLY A 76 -8.49 2.56 3.55
C GLY A 76 -8.88 3.30 2.28
N ILE A 77 -9.13 4.59 2.44
CA ILE A 77 -9.61 5.45 1.37
C ILE A 77 -8.43 6.12 0.70
N VAL A 78 -8.31 5.96 -0.60
CA VAL A 78 -7.31 6.63 -1.43
C VAL A 78 -8.04 7.30 -2.58
N ALA A 79 -8.10 8.63 -2.55
CA ALA A 79 -8.66 9.39 -3.65
C ALA A 79 -7.77 9.24 -4.88
N ARG A 80 -8.37 9.31 -6.07
CA ARG A 80 -7.60 9.26 -7.32
C ARG A 80 -6.56 10.37 -7.32
N PRO A 81 -5.27 10.05 -7.45
CA PRO A 81 -4.22 11.07 -7.36
C PRO A 81 -4.18 11.95 -8.61
N ASP A 82 -3.65 13.16 -8.44
CA ASP A 82 -3.27 13.99 -9.57
C ASP A 82 -1.93 13.47 -10.09
N PHE A 83 -1.98 12.73 -11.20
CA PHE A 83 -0.81 12.05 -11.74
C PHE A 83 0.31 13.03 -12.15
N SER A 84 -0.04 14.29 -12.44
CA SER A 84 0.95 15.32 -12.79
C SER A 84 1.80 15.75 -11.60
N LYS A 85 1.35 15.50 -10.37
CA LYS A 85 2.03 15.90 -9.13
C LYS A 85 2.73 14.75 -8.43
N LEU A 86 2.71 13.56 -8.98
CA LEU A 86 3.36 12.41 -8.38
C LEU A 86 4.88 12.55 -8.42
N LYS A 87 5.53 12.06 -7.37
CA LYS A 87 7.00 12.03 -7.27
C LYS A 87 7.43 10.56 -7.22
N PRO A 88 7.46 9.88 -8.36
CA PRO A 88 7.80 8.47 -8.39
C PRO A 88 9.30 8.25 -8.16
N ASP A 89 9.64 7.11 -7.55
CA ASP A 89 11.01 6.62 -7.56
C ASP A 89 11.26 5.89 -8.90
N MET A 90 12.44 5.29 -9.06
CA MET A 90 12.80 4.64 -10.33
C MET A 90 11.81 3.52 -10.69
N LYS A 91 11.41 2.73 -9.72
CA LYS A 91 10.44 1.67 -9.94
C LYS A 91 9.07 2.24 -10.33
N GLY A 92 8.66 3.31 -9.66
CA GLY A 92 7.42 4.01 -9.97
C GLY A 92 7.44 4.58 -11.38
N VAL A 93 8.55 5.18 -11.80
CA VAL A 93 8.69 5.69 -13.18
C VAL A 93 8.52 4.58 -14.20
N SER A 94 9.13 3.43 -13.97
CA SER A 94 9.04 2.31 -14.92
C SER A 94 7.64 1.75 -15.05
N LEU A 95 6.81 1.89 -14.02
CA LEU A 95 5.44 1.38 -13.99
C LEU A 95 4.40 2.44 -14.36
N LEU A 96 4.78 3.71 -14.38
CA LEU A 96 3.86 4.82 -14.57
C LEU A 96 3.04 4.73 -15.86
N PRO A 97 3.64 4.41 -17.04
CA PRO A 97 2.85 4.29 -18.27
C PRO A 97 1.72 3.26 -18.15
N LYS A 98 1.99 2.13 -17.50
CA LYS A 98 1.00 1.08 -17.29
C LYS A 98 -0.13 1.55 -16.37
N VAL A 99 0.22 2.26 -15.32
CA VAL A 99 -0.75 2.82 -14.37
C VAL A 99 -1.60 3.89 -15.04
N LEU A 100 -0.99 4.80 -15.80
CA LEU A 100 -1.71 5.85 -16.52
C LEU A 100 -2.66 5.26 -17.55
N SER A 101 -2.25 4.23 -18.28
CA SER A 101 -3.10 3.55 -19.24
C SER A 101 -4.32 2.92 -18.54
N ALA A 102 -4.10 2.28 -17.41
CA ALA A 102 -5.20 1.69 -16.64
C ALA A 102 -6.13 2.76 -16.07
N ALA A 103 -5.58 3.88 -15.60
CA ALA A 103 -6.36 4.99 -15.06
C ALA A 103 -7.28 5.59 -16.12
N ALA A 104 -6.86 5.64 -17.38
CA ALA A 104 -7.67 6.15 -18.47
C ALA A 104 -8.88 5.24 -18.76
N ARG A 105 -8.82 3.97 -18.36
CA ARG A 105 -9.93 3.02 -18.53
C ARG A 105 -10.92 3.02 -17.37
N GLY A 106 -10.61 3.75 -16.28
CA GLY A 106 -11.48 3.88 -15.12
C GLY A 106 -10.82 3.39 -13.83
N ASP A 107 -11.49 3.69 -12.70
CA ASP A 107 -10.94 3.39 -11.38
C ASP A 107 -10.81 1.89 -11.10
N ASP A 108 -11.72 1.09 -11.63
CA ASP A 108 -11.67 -0.36 -11.48
C ASP A 108 -10.42 -0.95 -12.17
N ALA A 109 -10.15 -0.48 -13.40
CA ALA A 109 -8.96 -0.91 -14.12
C ALA A 109 -7.68 -0.44 -13.43
N LEU A 110 -7.70 0.77 -12.86
CA LEU A 110 -6.58 1.30 -12.09
C LEU A 110 -6.28 0.43 -10.88
N LEU A 111 -7.31 0.08 -10.12
CA LEU A 111 -7.13 -0.76 -8.93
C LEU A 111 -6.56 -2.13 -9.29
N ARG A 112 -7.05 -2.76 -10.36
CA ARG A 112 -6.54 -4.04 -10.83
C ARG A 112 -5.07 -3.96 -11.24
N ALA A 113 -4.69 -2.87 -11.91
CA ALA A 113 -3.30 -2.67 -12.32
C ALA A 113 -2.39 -2.52 -11.10
N VAL A 114 -2.81 -1.78 -10.09
CA VAL A 114 -2.05 -1.62 -8.85
C VAL A 114 -1.88 -2.96 -8.14
N ILE A 115 -2.95 -3.72 -8.01
CA ILE A 115 -2.88 -5.05 -7.37
C ILE A 115 -1.91 -5.95 -8.12
N ALA A 116 -1.96 -5.94 -9.45
CA ALA A 116 -1.08 -6.78 -10.27
C ALA A 116 0.41 -6.45 -10.07
N ILE A 117 0.75 -5.18 -9.80
CA ILE A 117 2.13 -4.77 -9.53
C ILE A 117 2.69 -5.47 -8.30
N PHE A 118 1.84 -5.73 -7.30
CA PHE A 118 2.27 -6.34 -6.03
C PHE A 118 2.13 -7.86 -6.00
N GLU A 119 1.61 -8.45 -7.06
CA GLU A 119 1.58 -9.90 -7.20
C GLU A 119 2.94 -10.44 -7.72
#